data_44b1129d84943e43ab67b028937fb2cb
#
_entry.id   44b1129d84943e43ab67b028937fb2cb
#
_cell.length_a   1.000
_cell.length_b   1.000
_cell.length_c   1.000
_cell.angle_alpha   90.00
_cell.angle_beta   90.00
_cell.angle_gamma   90.00
#
_symmetry.space_group_name_H-M   'P 1'
#
loop_
_entity.id
_entity.type
_entity.pdbx_description
1 polymer ?
#
loop_
_entity_poly.entity_id
_entity_poly.type
_entity_poly.pdbx_seq_one_letter_code
_entity_poly.pdbx_strand_id
1 'polypeptide(L)'
;ASVGGAMPIINFTKETLSSCGIKSIVGILNGTTNYILSRMASEGSSYDITLKESQELGIAETDPTQDVEGIDAACKTVILANSLLGIDATYSDVDVEGISNITSQAMDLARKEGYLIKLIAEVSKDKLQVSPRLVKKGSAYDLSGTLNMATVRTDLAGDVSVIGLGAGSLETASAMLTDLISICLLYTSPSPRD
;
A
#
# COMPACT_ATOMS: atom_id res chain seq x y z
N ALA A 1 -12.84 -2.56 -1.38
CA ALA A 1 -12.41 -1.32 -0.71
C ALA A 1 -11.47 -1.55 0.49
N SER A 2 -11.24 -2.78 0.91
CA SER A 2 -10.49 -3.08 2.15
C SER A 2 -9.01 -2.70 2.09
N VAL A 3 -8.39 -2.76 0.91
CA VAL A 3 -6.98 -2.40 0.68
C VAL A 3 -6.86 -1.54 -0.56
N GLY A 4 -6.25 -0.36 -0.42
CA GLY A 4 -5.90 0.49 -1.54
C GLY A 4 -7.00 1.44 -2.04
N GLY A 5 -8.13 1.57 -1.37
CA GLY A 5 -9.21 2.49 -1.77
C GLY A 5 -9.68 2.26 -3.20
N ALA A 6 -9.42 3.22 -4.10
CA ALA A 6 -9.73 3.09 -5.53
C ALA A 6 -8.77 2.16 -6.30
N MET A 7 -7.66 1.74 -5.69
CA MET A 7 -6.73 0.77 -6.26
C MET A 7 -7.29 -0.66 -6.05
N PRO A 8 -7.85 -1.35 -7.07
CA PRO A 8 -8.63 -2.57 -6.89
C PRO A 8 -7.74 -3.83 -6.78
N ILE A 9 -6.71 -3.81 -5.94
CA ILE A 9 -5.66 -4.82 -5.92
C ILE A 9 -6.19 -6.26 -5.71
N ILE A 10 -7.17 -6.43 -4.83
CA ILE A 10 -7.71 -7.77 -4.53
C ILE A 10 -8.49 -8.31 -5.73
N ASN A 11 -9.46 -7.55 -6.26
CA ASN A 11 -10.27 -7.98 -7.38
C ASN A 11 -9.43 -8.13 -8.65
N PHE A 12 -8.53 -7.17 -8.91
CA PHE A 12 -7.59 -7.26 -10.02
C PHE A 12 -6.78 -8.56 -9.97
N THR A 13 -6.22 -8.88 -8.82
CA THR A 13 -5.39 -10.08 -8.68
C THR A 13 -6.21 -11.36 -8.83
N LYS A 14 -7.38 -11.43 -8.19
CA LYS A 14 -8.24 -12.64 -8.25
C LYS A 14 -8.82 -12.89 -9.63
N GLU A 15 -9.25 -11.85 -10.33
CA GLU A 15 -9.98 -11.98 -11.59
C GLU A 15 -9.05 -11.96 -12.80
N THR A 16 -8.08 -11.03 -12.81
CA THR A 16 -7.22 -10.81 -13.99
C THR A 16 -5.97 -11.68 -13.99
N LEU A 17 -5.45 -12.06 -12.82
CA LEU A 17 -4.28 -12.92 -12.68
C LEU A 17 -4.64 -14.33 -12.21
N SER A 18 -5.87 -14.78 -12.44
CA SER A 18 -6.40 -16.07 -11.97
C SER A 18 -5.64 -17.30 -12.50
N SER A 19 -4.94 -17.16 -13.63
CA SER A 19 -4.09 -18.22 -14.21
C SER A 19 -2.68 -18.27 -13.61
N CYS A 20 -2.32 -17.30 -12.76
CA CYS A 20 -0.96 -17.16 -12.25
C CYS A 20 -0.86 -17.60 -10.79
N GLY A 21 0.23 -18.25 -10.44
CA GLY A 21 0.63 -18.43 -9.04
C GLY A 21 1.23 -17.14 -8.49
N ILE A 22 0.70 -16.65 -7.36
CA ILE A 22 1.22 -15.45 -6.70
C ILE A 22 2.39 -15.82 -5.81
N LYS A 23 3.54 -15.22 -6.06
CA LYS A 23 4.77 -15.43 -5.26
C LYS A 23 4.83 -14.46 -4.08
N SER A 24 4.60 -13.18 -4.35
CA SER A 24 4.60 -12.13 -3.33
C SER A 24 3.86 -10.88 -3.80
N ILE A 25 3.52 -10.02 -2.86
CA ILE A 25 2.98 -8.68 -3.11
C ILE A 25 3.88 -7.70 -2.38
N VAL A 26 4.32 -6.66 -3.07
CA VAL A 26 5.16 -5.59 -2.49
C VAL A 26 4.56 -4.25 -2.83
N GLY A 27 4.41 -3.36 -1.84
CA GLY A 27 3.74 -2.10 -2.15
C GLY A 27 3.89 -1.00 -1.11
N ILE A 28 3.46 0.19 -1.51
CA ILE A 28 3.23 1.36 -0.66
C ILE A 28 1.73 1.39 -0.40
N LEU A 29 1.31 0.98 0.81
CA LEU A 29 -0.10 0.75 1.15
C LEU A 29 -0.72 1.84 2.02
N ASN A 30 0.06 2.85 2.41
CA ASN A 30 -0.41 3.96 3.23
C ASN A 30 -0.02 5.31 2.59
N GLY A 31 -1.01 6.13 2.29
CA GLY A 31 -0.82 7.42 1.61
C GLY A 31 -0.22 8.50 2.49
N THR A 32 -0.57 8.53 3.78
CA THR A 32 -0.06 9.52 4.75
C THR A 32 1.45 9.38 4.92
N THR A 33 1.94 8.17 5.14
CA THR A 33 3.38 7.91 5.26
C THR A 33 4.13 8.16 3.95
N ASN A 34 3.52 7.83 2.80
CA ASN A 34 4.13 8.15 1.51
C ASN A 34 4.24 9.66 1.30
N TYR A 35 3.22 10.45 1.68
CA TYR A 35 3.26 11.90 1.63
C TYR A 35 4.40 12.45 2.51
N ILE A 36 4.44 12.06 3.80
CA ILE A 36 5.46 12.54 4.75
C ILE A 36 6.87 12.24 4.23
N LEU A 37 7.17 11.01 3.88
CA LEU A 37 8.49 10.62 3.37
C LEU A 37 8.85 11.31 2.05
N SER A 38 7.88 11.55 1.18
CA SER A 38 8.10 12.29 -0.08
C SER A 38 8.46 13.75 0.17
N ARG A 39 7.78 14.41 1.10
CA ARG A 39 8.06 15.81 1.48
C ARG A 39 9.41 15.94 2.18
N MET A 40 9.73 15.05 3.12
CA MET A 40 11.05 14.99 3.74
C MET A 40 12.16 14.85 2.69
N ALA A 41 11.98 14.00 1.69
CA ALA A 41 12.96 13.77 0.61
C ALA A 41 13.11 14.98 -0.31
N SER A 42 12.02 15.67 -0.67
CA SER A 42 12.04 16.78 -1.63
C SER A 42 12.53 18.09 -1.00
N GLU A 43 12.18 18.36 0.25
CA GLU A 43 12.43 19.64 0.92
C GLU A 43 13.57 19.58 1.95
N GLY A 44 14.00 18.39 2.35
CA GLY A 44 14.97 18.22 3.42
C GLY A 44 14.42 18.55 4.82
N SER A 45 13.09 18.62 4.96
CA SER A 45 12.40 18.91 6.20
C SER A 45 12.53 17.76 7.19
N SER A 46 12.43 18.06 8.50
CA SER A 46 12.39 17.04 9.53
C SER A 46 11.01 16.35 9.55
N TYR A 47 10.97 15.15 10.15
CA TYR A 47 9.74 14.39 10.35
C TYR A 47 8.65 15.21 11.05
N ASP A 48 8.98 15.87 12.18
CA ASP A 48 8.01 16.63 12.97
C ASP A 48 7.38 17.80 12.20
N ILE A 49 8.19 18.51 11.41
CA ILE A 49 7.71 19.62 10.57
C ILE A 49 6.75 19.09 9.50
N THR A 50 7.14 18.02 8.83
CA THR A 50 6.35 17.44 7.74
C THR A 50 5.07 16.78 8.25
N LEU A 51 5.11 16.14 9.43
CA LEU A 51 3.92 15.58 10.07
C LEU A 51 2.92 16.70 10.40
N LYS A 52 3.39 17.79 11.01
CA LYS A 52 2.53 18.94 11.35
C LYS A 52 1.89 19.54 10.09
N GLU A 53 2.67 19.74 9.04
CA GLU A 53 2.15 20.20 7.74
C GLU A 53 1.07 19.26 7.20
N SER A 54 1.31 17.95 7.26
CA SER A 54 0.35 16.95 6.80
C SER A 54 -0.97 16.97 7.59
N GLN A 55 -0.91 17.29 8.88
CA GLN A 55 -2.08 17.48 9.74
C GLN A 55 -2.84 18.78 9.39
N GLU A 56 -2.13 19.88 9.16
CA GLU A 56 -2.73 21.15 8.74
C GLU A 56 -3.43 21.04 7.37
N LEU A 57 -2.92 20.20 6.48
CA LEU A 57 -3.52 19.91 5.18
C LEU A 57 -4.64 18.85 5.23
N GLY A 58 -4.91 18.27 6.39
CA GLY A 58 -5.92 17.23 6.55
C GLY A 58 -5.55 15.87 5.92
N ILE A 59 -4.26 15.63 5.64
CA ILE A 59 -3.75 14.37 5.12
C ILE A 59 -3.51 13.39 6.28
N ALA A 60 -2.93 13.87 7.39
CA ALA A 60 -2.77 13.11 8.62
C ALA A 60 -3.82 13.55 9.65
N GLU A 61 -4.32 12.61 10.43
CA GLU A 61 -5.21 12.88 11.56
C GLU A 61 -4.44 13.48 12.74
N THR A 62 -5.18 14.03 13.73
CA THR A 62 -4.58 14.57 14.96
C THR A 62 -3.77 13.52 15.72
N ASP A 63 -4.28 12.27 15.78
CA ASP A 63 -3.51 11.12 16.23
C ASP A 63 -3.09 10.29 15.00
N PRO A 64 -1.86 10.44 14.50
CA PRO A 64 -1.40 9.79 13.28
C PRO A 64 -0.84 8.38 13.52
N THR A 65 -0.90 7.87 14.75
CA THR A 65 -0.23 6.62 15.17
C THR A 65 -0.52 5.45 14.26
N GLN A 66 -1.77 5.28 13.83
CA GLN A 66 -2.18 4.19 12.94
C GLN A 66 -1.41 4.20 11.61
N ASP A 67 -1.10 5.39 11.11
CA ASP A 67 -0.36 5.56 9.86
C ASP A 67 1.15 5.47 10.12
N VAL A 68 1.68 6.35 10.99
CA VAL A 68 3.13 6.55 11.10
C VAL A 68 3.87 5.39 11.75
N GLU A 69 3.20 4.62 12.62
CA GLU A 69 3.76 3.40 13.20
C GLU A 69 3.55 2.16 12.31
N GLY A 70 2.94 2.32 11.12
CA GLY A 70 2.77 1.26 10.14
C GLY A 70 1.63 0.30 10.42
N ILE A 71 0.77 0.58 11.40
CA ILE A 71 -0.32 -0.30 11.84
C ILE A 71 -1.34 -0.51 10.71
N ASP A 72 -1.79 0.55 10.06
CA ASP A 72 -2.69 0.47 8.91
C ASP A 72 -2.10 -0.37 7.77
N ALA A 73 -0.83 -0.14 7.43
CA ALA A 73 -0.15 -0.92 6.41
C ALA A 73 -0.01 -2.41 6.80
N ALA A 74 0.21 -2.71 8.09
CA ALA A 74 0.26 -4.07 8.60
C ALA A 74 -1.11 -4.77 8.55
N CYS A 75 -2.19 -4.09 8.91
CA CYS A 75 -3.54 -4.63 8.74
C CYS A 75 -3.85 -4.95 7.27
N LYS A 76 -3.44 -4.08 6.34
CA LYS A 76 -3.58 -4.32 4.90
C LYS A 76 -2.72 -5.50 4.43
N THR A 77 -1.52 -5.68 5.00
CA THR A 77 -0.64 -6.83 4.77
C THR A 77 -1.35 -8.14 5.14
N VAL A 78 -1.97 -8.20 6.31
CA VAL A 78 -2.77 -9.36 6.76
C VAL A 78 -3.91 -9.66 5.79
N ILE A 79 -4.67 -8.63 5.38
CA ILE A 79 -5.78 -8.82 4.43
C ILE A 79 -5.28 -9.38 3.10
N LEU A 80 -4.17 -8.88 2.57
CA LEU A 80 -3.58 -9.38 1.32
C LEU A 80 -3.07 -10.82 1.46
N ALA A 81 -2.41 -11.15 2.58
CA ALA A 81 -1.93 -12.50 2.87
C ALA A 81 -3.07 -13.52 2.88
N ASN A 82 -4.13 -13.22 3.62
CA ASN A 82 -5.28 -14.10 3.76
C ASN A 82 -6.09 -14.19 2.46
N SER A 83 -6.34 -13.06 1.81
CA SER A 83 -7.20 -13.00 0.62
C SER A 83 -6.56 -13.54 -0.66
N LEU A 84 -5.23 -13.40 -0.82
CA LEU A 84 -4.53 -13.66 -2.09
C LEU A 84 -3.54 -14.81 -2.01
N LEU A 85 -2.95 -15.07 -0.84
CA LEU A 85 -1.98 -16.16 -0.67
C LEU A 85 -2.55 -17.35 0.12
N GLY A 86 -3.76 -17.22 0.67
CA GLY A 86 -4.40 -18.26 1.46
C GLY A 86 -3.65 -18.57 2.77
N ILE A 87 -3.02 -17.57 3.35
CA ILE A 87 -2.33 -17.66 4.64
C ILE A 87 -3.33 -17.28 5.73
N ASP A 88 -3.38 -18.03 6.82
CA ASP A 88 -4.19 -17.67 7.99
C ASP A 88 -3.36 -16.78 8.94
N ALA A 89 -3.08 -15.57 8.49
CA ALA A 89 -2.26 -14.60 9.20
C ALA A 89 -3.10 -13.70 10.11
N THR A 90 -2.50 -13.26 11.19
CA THR A 90 -2.99 -12.25 12.12
C THR A 90 -2.04 -11.05 12.16
N TYR A 91 -2.43 -9.97 12.84
CA TYR A 91 -1.55 -8.79 12.99
C TYR A 91 -0.22 -9.12 13.67
N SER A 92 -0.22 -10.06 14.63
CA SER A 92 1.00 -10.47 15.36
C SER A 92 2.03 -11.21 14.50
N ASP A 93 1.64 -11.67 13.31
CA ASP A 93 2.53 -12.34 12.38
C ASP A 93 3.28 -11.38 11.46
N VAL A 94 2.95 -10.07 11.53
CA VAL A 94 3.58 -9.02 10.72
C VAL A 94 4.71 -8.36 11.50
N ASP A 95 5.92 -8.37 10.96
CA ASP A 95 7.05 -7.58 11.45
C ASP A 95 6.85 -6.12 11.02
N VAL A 96 6.64 -5.20 12.00
CA VAL A 96 6.23 -3.82 11.72
C VAL A 96 7.24 -2.84 12.27
N GLU A 97 7.73 -1.95 11.40
CA GLU A 97 8.53 -0.78 11.74
C GLU A 97 7.93 0.46 11.09
N GLY A 98 7.59 1.47 11.90
CA GLY A 98 7.03 2.75 11.45
C GLY A 98 8.08 3.71 10.88
N ILE A 99 7.64 4.94 10.60
CA ILE A 99 8.48 5.99 10.01
C ILE A 99 8.94 7.07 11.01
N SER A 100 8.44 7.06 12.23
CA SER A 100 8.69 8.10 13.24
C SER A 100 10.17 8.29 13.59
N ASN A 101 10.99 7.26 13.40
CA ASN A 101 12.44 7.31 13.65
C ASN A 101 13.27 7.74 12.42
N ILE A 102 12.65 8.04 11.28
CA ILE A 102 13.36 8.45 10.07
C ILE A 102 13.84 9.90 10.20
N THR A 103 15.14 10.09 10.15
CA THR A 103 15.77 11.41 10.28
C THR A 103 16.00 12.09 8.93
N SER A 104 16.09 13.42 8.92
CA SER A 104 16.47 14.17 7.71
C SER A 104 17.86 13.80 7.19
N GLN A 105 18.80 13.45 8.10
CA GLN A 105 20.11 12.95 7.69
C GLN A 105 20.05 11.63 6.93
N ALA A 106 19.19 10.69 7.38
CA ALA A 106 18.97 9.43 6.67
C ALA A 106 18.36 9.66 5.26
N MET A 107 17.42 10.60 5.15
CA MET A 107 16.82 10.99 3.87
C MET A 107 17.87 11.61 2.93
N ASP A 108 18.73 12.50 3.43
CA ASP A 108 19.80 13.13 2.66
C ASP A 108 20.85 12.13 2.19
N LEU A 109 21.24 11.18 3.04
CA LEU A 109 22.18 10.12 2.68
C LEU A 109 21.59 9.23 1.57
N ALA A 110 20.35 8.77 1.74
CA ALA A 110 19.67 7.98 0.72
C ALA A 110 19.62 8.71 -0.63
N ARG A 111 19.25 10.01 -0.61
CA ARG A 111 19.17 10.84 -1.81
C ARG A 111 20.51 11.00 -2.52
N LYS A 112 21.61 11.18 -1.79
CA LYS A 112 22.97 11.27 -2.34
C LYS A 112 23.36 10.00 -3.08
N GLU A 113 22.94 8.86 -2.58
CA GLU A 113 23.20 7.54 -3.19
C GLU A 113 22.16 7.16 -4.28
N GLY A 114 21.24 8.08 -4.64
CA GLY A 114 20.24 7.84 -5.69
C GLY A 114 19.04 7.00 -5.22
N TYR A 115 18.77 6.98 -3.92
CA TYR A 115 17.65 6.27 -3.31
C TYR A 115 16.68 7.23 -2.63
N LEU A 116 15.48 6.71 -2.37
CA LEU A 116 14.45 7.30 -1.52
C LEU A 116 14.10 6.31 -0.42
N ILE A 117 13.62 6.80 0.71
CA ILE A 117 13.07 5.96 1.78
C ILE A 117 11.55 5.94 1.62
N LYS A 118 10.95 4.74 1.59
CA LYS A 118 9.51 4.51 1.53
C LYS A 118 9.10 3.47 2.55
N LEU A 119 7.88 3.59 3.10
CA LEU A 119 7.29 2.52 3.91
C LEU A 119 6.76 1.44 2.97
N ILE A 120 7.40 0.28 2.99
CA ILE A 120 7.11 -0.84 2.09
C ILE A 120 6.47 -1.98 2.88
N ALA A 121 5.32 -2.43 2.40
CA ALA A 121 4.72 -3.70 2.80
C ALA A 121 5.22 -4.81 1.86
N GLU A 122 5.65 -5.92 2.44
CA GLU A 122 6.02 -7.15 1.72
C GLU A 122 5.20 -8.32 2.25
N VAL A 123 4.51 -8.99 1.35
CA VAL A 123 3.60 -10.09 1.63
C VAL A 123 4.02 -11.30 0.82
N SER A 124 4.50 -12.34 1.47
CA SER A 124 4.82 -13.64 0.86
C SER A 124 4.50 -14.76 1.84
N LYS A 125 4.63 -16.01 1.41
CA LYS A 125 4.41 -17.16 2.31
C LYS A 125 5.40 -17.21 3.47
N ASP A 126 6.60 -16.68 3.25
CA ASP A 126 7.69 -16.76 4.22
C ASP A 126 7.91 -15.45 4.97
N LYS A 127 7.24 -14.37 4.54
CA LYS A 127 7.50 -13.04 5.10
C LYS A 127 6.27 -12.13 5.02
N LEU A 128 5.89 -11.60 6.18
CA LEU A 128 4.93 -10.53 6.34
C LEU A 128 5.65 -9.37 7.06
N GLN A 129 5.92 -8.30 6.34
CA GLN A 129 6.69 -7.19 6.90
C GLN A 129 6.19 -5.84 6.37
N VAL A 130 6.21 -4.84 7.25
CA VAL A 130 6.06 -3.42 6.93
C VAL A 130 7.23 -2.67 7.53
N SER A 131 8.06 -2.04 6.70
CA SER A 131 9.22 -1.30 7.19
C SER A 131 9.69 -0.23 6.21
N PRO A 132 10.38 0.82 6.70
CA PRO A 132 11.10 1.76 5.85
C PRO A 132 12.16 1.03 5.02
N ARG A 133 12.18 1.27 3.71
CA ARG A 133 13.17 0.67 2.80
C ARG A 133 13.70 1.67 1.80
N LEU A 134 14.94 1.44 1.37
CA LEU A 134 15.56 2.15 0.26
C LEU A 134 14.94 1.66 -1.06
N VAL A 135 14.38 2.59 -1.81
CA VAL A 135 13.90 2.35 -3.17
C VAL A 135 14.69 3.21 -4.15
N LYS A 136 15.04 2.65 -5.30
CA LYS A 136 15.84 3.38 -6.29
C LYS A 136 15.02 4.53 -6.88
N LYS A 137 15.62 5.73 -6.95
CA LYS A 137 15.01 6.87 -7.61
C LYS A 137 14.72 6.55 -9.08
N GLY A 138 13.52 6.91 -9.56
CA GLY A 138 13.05 6.57 -10.91
C GLY A 138 12.55 5.13 -11.07
N SER A 139 12.48 4.33 -9.99
CA SER A 139 11.80 3.03 -10.02
C SER A 139 10.28 3.20 -9.90
N ALA A 140 9.53 2.10 -10.08
CA ALA A 140 8.08 2.11 -9.90
C ALA A 140 7.65 2.56 -8.48
N TYR A 141 8.51 2.38 -7.47
CA TYR A 141 8.27 2.79 -6.08
C TYR A 141 8.62 4.26 -5.79
N ASP A 142 9.13 5.01 -6.78
CA ASP A 142 9.35 6.46 -6.67
C ASP A 142 8.03 7.22 -6.87
N LEU A 143 7.10 6.98 -5.97
CA LEU A 143 5.79 7.63 -5.95
C LEU A 143 5.81 8.81 -4.98
N SER A 144 5.21 9.92 -5.41
CA SER A 144 5.05 11.12 -4.59
C SER A 144 3.62 11.30 -4.10
N GLY A 145 3.44 12.15 -3.09
CA GLY A 145 2.14 12.48 -2.53
C GLY A 145 1.49 11.32 -1.79
N THR A 146 0.18 11.23 -1.88
CA THR A 146 -0.65 10.23 -1.18
C THR A 146 -0.93 8.96 -2.00
N LEU A 147 -0.25 8.79 -3.14
CA LEU A 147 -0.44 7.63 -3.99
C LEU A 147 -0.02 6.34 -3.29
N ASN A 148 -0.81 5.31 -3.52
CA ASN A 148 -0.50 3.93 -3.15
C ASN A 148 -0.13 3.14 -4.40
N MET A 149 0.65 2.09 -4.22
CA MET A 149 0.92 1.09 -5.24
C MET A 149 1.06 -0.30 -4.64
N ALA A 150 0.77 -1.30 -5.44
CA ALA A 150 1.11 -2.68 -5.13
C ALA A 150 1.58 -3.40 -6.40
N THR A 151 2.67 -4.12 -6.28
CA THR A 151 3.22 -5.00 -7.32
C THR A 151 2.94 -6.44 -6.92
N VAL A 152 2.18 -7.16 -7.73
CA VAL A 152 1.95 -8.59 -7.61
C VAL A 152 3.02 -9.31 -8.43
N ARG A 153 3.86 -10.09 -7.77
CA ARG A 153 4.87 -10.94 -8.40
C ARG A 153 4.29 -12.31 -8.66
N THR A 154 4.29 -12.71 -9.92
CA THR A 154 3.68 -13.96 -10.35
C THR A 154 4.72 -14.93 -10.93
N ASP A 155 4.31 -16.16 -11.15
CA ASP A 155 5.13 -17.18 -11.81
C ASP A 155 5.11 -17.05 -13.35
N LEU A 156 3.96 -16.66 -13.93
CA LEU A 156 3.77 -16.64 -15.38
C LEU A 156 3.77 -15.23 -15.98
N ALA A 157 3.11 -14.26 -15.33
CA ALA A 157 2.98 -12.89 -15.86
C ALA A 157 4.09 -11.93 -15.41
N GLY A 158 5.05 -12.40 -14.59
CA GLY A 158 6.10 -11.54 -14.02
C GLY A 158 5.54 -10.58 -12.97
N ASP A 159 6.07 -9.37 -12.94
CA ASP A 159 5.69 -8.31 -12.00
C ASP A 159 4.60 -7.43 -12.61
N VAL A 160 3.42 -7.39 -12.01
CA VAL A 160 2.29 -6.57 -12.43
C VAL A 160 1.96 -5.58 -11.33
N SER A 161 1.96 -4.28 -11.67
CA SER A 161 1.76 -3.20 -10.70
C SER A 161 0.46 -2.45 -10.93
N VAL A 162 -0.20 -2.09 -9.83
CA VAL A 162 -1.37 -1.22 -9.81
C VAL A 162 -1.04 0.00 -8.96
N ILE A 163 -1.35 1.20 -9.46
CA ILE A 163 -1.13 2.48 -8.78
C ILE A 163 -2.46 3.22 -8.72
N GLY A 164 -2.74 3.86 -7.61
CA GLY A 164 -3.96 4.64 -7.44
C GLY A 164 -4.01 5.39 -6.11
N LEU A 165 -5.12 6.10 -5.90
CA LEU A 165 -5.40 6.76 -4.63
C LEU A 165 -5.89 5.73 -3.61
N GLY A 166 -5.15 5.59 -2.51
CA GLY A 166 -5.40 4.62 -1.45
C GLY A 166 -6.47 5.04 -0.45
N ALA A 167 -6.83 6.32 -0.43
CA ALA A 167 -7.82 6.91 0.46
C ALA A 167 -8.56 8.05 -0.25
N GLY A 168 -9.66 8.49 0.35
CA GLY A 168 -10.52 9.56 -0.16
C GLY A 168 -11.98 9.14 -0.16
N SER A 169 -12.89 10.10 0.00
CA SER A 169 -14.33 9.83 0.08
C SER A 169 -14.89 9.30 -1.25
N LEU A 170 -14.50 9.89 -2.36
CA LEU A 170 -14.93 9.47 -3.71
C LEU A 170 -14.30 8.14 -4.10
N GLU A 171 -13.03 7.96 -3.80
CA GLU A 171 -12.25 6.74 -4.06
C GLU A 171 -12.84 5.54 -3.33
N THR A 172 -13.13 5.72 -2.05
CA THR A 172 -13.75 4.67 -1.22
C THR A 172 -15.17 4.37 -1.67
N ALA A 173 -15.98 5.40 -1.95
CA ALA A 173 -17.34 5.23 -2.46
C ALA A 173 -17.35 4.50 -3.82
N SER A 174 -16.44 4.84 -4.73
CA SER A 174 -16.28 4.17 -6.03
C SER A 174 -15.96 2.68 -5.86
N ALA A 175 -15.05 2.34 -4.95
CA ALA A 175 -14.70 0.94 -4.67
C ALA A 175 -15.89 0.16 -4.08
N MET A 176 -16.62 0.76 -3.12
CA MET A 176 -17.82 0.14 -2.54
C MET A 176 -18.92 -0.06 -3.58
N LEU A 177 -19.14 0.91 -4.47
CA LEU A 177 -20.10 0.80 -5.55
C LEU A 177 -19.72 -0.31 -6.53
N THR A 178 -18.43 -0.44 -6.84
CA THR A 178 -17.92 -1.53 -7.70
C THR A 178 -18.19 -2.89 -7.07
N ASP A 179 -17.95 -3.04 -5.77
CA ASP A 179 -18.24 -4.30 -5.05
C ASP A 179 -19.75 -4.61 -5.07
N LEU A 180 -20.60 -3.60 -4.86
CA LEU A 180 -22.05 -3.75 -4.94
C LEU A 180 -22.52 -4.20 -6.33
N ILE A 181 -22.01 -3.56 -7.40
CA ILE A 181 -22.31 -3.93 -8.78
C ILE A 181 -21.89 -5.38 -9.05
N SER A 182 -20.69 -5.78 -8.59
CA SER A 182 -20.19 -7.15 -8.76
C SER A 182 -21.10 -8.17 -8.08
N ILE A 183 -21.57 -7.88 -6.87
CA ILE A 183 -22.55 -8.72 -6.16
C ILE A 183 -23.85 -8.83 -6.97
N CYS A 184 -24.40 -7.72 -7.44
CA CYS A 184 -25.63 -7.71 -8.22
C CYS A 184 -25.48 -8.55 -9.50
N LEU A 185 -24.37 -8.43 -10.22
CA LEU A 185 -24.11 -9.18 -11.45
C LEU A 185 -23.97 -10.69 -11.19
N LEU A 186 -23.35 -11.09 -10.07
CA LEU A 186 -23.27 -12.50 -9.68
C LEU A 186 -24.66 -13.13 -9.46
N TYR A 187 -25.59 -12.38 -8.82
CA TYR A 187 -26.94 -12.87 -8.55
C TYR A 187 -27.88 -12.81 -9.75
N THR A 188 -27.60 -11.97 -10.74
CA THR A 188 -28.46 -11.78 -11.92
C THR A 188 -27.95 -12.50 -13.17
N SER A 189 -26.78 -13.11 -13.13
CA SER A 189 -26.29 -13.93 -14.24
C SER A 189 -27.11 -15.19 -14.37
N PRO A 190 -27.60 -15.55 -15.59
CA PRO A 190 -28.35 -16.78 -15.80
C PRO A 190 -27.52 -17.99 -15.38
N SER A 191 -28.16 -18.96 -14.73
CA SER A 191 -27.52 -20.22 -14.39
C SER A 191 -27.07 -20.92 -15.68
N PRO A 192 -25.86 -21.53 -15.71
CA PRO A 192 -25.45 -22.34 -16.88
C PRO A 192 -26.35 -23.54 -17.15
N ARG A 193 -27.44 -23.72 -16.41
CA ARG A 193 -28.40 -24.83 -16.52
C ARG A 193 -29.74 -24.41 -17.05
N ASP A 194 -29.95 -23.14 -17.39
CA ASP A 194 -31.22 -22.66 -18.00
C ASP A 194 -31.14 -22.61 -19.52
#